data_c85ada8b665eab1d383dd6e2bbc28f5a
#
_entry.id   c85ada8b665eab1d383dd6e2bbc28f5a
#
_cell.length_a   1.000
_cell.length_b   1.000
_cell.length_c   1.000
_cell.angle_alpha   90.00
_cell.angle_beta   90.00
_cell.angle_gamma   90.00
#
_symmetry.space_group_name_H-M   'P 1'
#
loop_
_entity.id
_entity.type
_entity.pdbx_description
1 polymer ?
#
loop_
_entity_poly.entity_id
_entity_poly.type
_entity_poly.pdbx_seq_one_letter_code
_entity_poly.pdbx_strand_id
1 'polypeptide(L)'
;MRESSSFARFQRYFSSSVGTKLLIGITGLLLFLYMVLHLVGNALVFAGPGIFNEYSHRLISNPLIVPIEAGLLLVFLIHIYKTVRMIAANRAARPVGYQKKANAGHTSRKSFASSTMILSGVILVLFIVVHVKQFKFGTFYETVGAVPIRDLYRTEIEVFRNPFWVLFYVIGTLEVGLHLRHGIASGFQSIGFDHPLYTRRLTIIGIVLAVIIGAGLGIIPVWVYLTH
;
A
#
# COMPACT_ATOMS: atom_id res chain seq x y z
N MET A 1 3.48 6.50 45.64
CA MET A 1 3.63 6.50 44.17
C MET A 1 2.89 5.28 43.62
N ARG A 2 1.81 5.46 42.83
CA ARG A 2 1.11 4.33 42.22
C ARG A 2 2.01 3.75 41.12
N GLU A 3 2.46 2.50 41.29
CA GLU A 3 3.10 1.77 40.19
C GLU A 3 2.13 1.73 39.03
N SER A 4 2.50 2.40 37.93
CA SER A 4 1.72 2.30 36.70
C SER A 4 1.81 0.85 36.22
N SER A 5 0.65 0.19 36.07
CA SER A 5 0.59 -1.19 35.57
C SER A 5 1.40 -1.33 34.27
N SER A 6 1.95 -2.52 34.00
CA SER A 6 2.69 -2.80 32.75
C SER A 6 1.87 -2.43 31.52
N PHE A 7 0.55 -2.59 31.58
CA PHE A 7 -0.40 -2.19 30.55
C PHE A 7 -0.46 -0.67 30.34
N ALA A 8 -0.45 0.13 31.41
CA ALA A 8 -0.45 1.59 31.30
C ALA A 8 0.87 2.12 30.71
N ARG A 9 2.01 1.47 31.01
CA ARG A 9 3.30 1.78 30.40
C ARG A 9 3.31 1.44 28.91
N PHE A 10 2.78 0.29 28.52
CA PHE A 10 2.62 -0.14 27.13
C PHE A 10 1.74 0.85 26.33
N GLN A 11 0.56 1.20 26.84
CA GLN A 11 -0.32 2.19 26.19
C GLN A 11 0.37 3.55 26.02
N ARG A 12 1.09 4.03 27.04
CA ARG A 12 1.82 5.29 27.01
C ARG A 12 2.91 5.28 25.95
N TYR A 13 3.65 4.16 25.82
CA TYR A 13 4.69 4.01 24.80
C TYR A 13 4.10 4.12 23.38
N PHE A 14 3.08 3.34 23.06
CA PHE A 14 2.45 3.36 21.72
C PHE A 14 1.60 4.59 21.42
N SER A 15 1.30 5.40 22.42
CA SER A 15 0.67 6.72 22.26
C SER A 15 1.67 7.85 22.13
N SER A 16 2.94 7.62 22.43
CA SER A 16 4.03 8.59 22.25
C SER A 16 4.31 8.87 20.76
N SER A 17 5.00 9.96 20.46
CA SER A 17 5.41 10.29 19.08
C SER A 17 6.34 9.23 18.49
N VAL A 18 7.22 8.64 19.30
CA VAL A 18 8.14 7.57 18.88
C VAL A 18 7.36 6.29 18.60
N GLY A 19 6.54 5.81 19.54
CA GLY A 19 5.72 4.62 19.36
C GLY A 19 4.73 4.73 18.19
N THR A 20 4.19 5.93 17.96
CA THR A 20 3.33 6.19 16.79
C THR A 20 4.09 6.04 15.48
N LYS A 21 5.31 6.61 15.36
CA LYS A 21 6.16 6.45 14.17
C LYS A 21 6.58 5.00 13.95
N LEU A 22 6.92 4.28 15.03
CA LEU A 22 7.26 2.86 14.97
C LEU A 22 6.10 2.04 14.41
N LEU A 23 4.87 2.25 14.90
CA LEU A 23 3.67 1.55 14.39
C LEU A 23 3.39 1.89 12.92
N ILE A 24 3.50 3.16 12.52
CA ILE A 24 3.35 3.56 11.12
C ILE A 24 4.40 2.87 10.25
N GLY A 25 5.65 2.81 10.71
CA GLY A 25 6.74 2.13 9.99
C GLY A 25 6.50 0.64 9.82
N ILE A 26 6.19 -0.08 10.91
CA ILE A 26 5.91 -1.52 10.87
C ILE A 26 4.71 -1.83 9.98
N THR A 27 3.59 -1.14 10.19
CA THR A 27 2.38 -1.37 9.39
C THR A 27 2.59 -1.02 7.92
N GLY A 28 3.32 0.07 7.62
CA GLY A 28 3.67 0.44 6.26
C GLY A 28 4.56 -0.60 5.56
N LEU A 29 5.54 -1.18 6.25
CA LEU A 29 6.40 -2.24 5.70
C LEU A 29 5.64 -3.56 5.50
N LEU A 30 4.68 -3.90 6.37
CA LEU A 30 3.79 -5.05 6.16
C LEU A 30 2.89 -4.86 4.93
N LEU A 31 2.31 -3.67 4.75
CA LEU A 31 1.55 -3.33 3.56
C LEU A 31 2.41 -3.35 2.30
N PHE A 32 3.65 -2.87 2.37
CA PHE A 32 4.60 -2.96 1.26
C PHE A 32 4.90 -4.42 0.89
N LEU A 33 5.12 -5.31 1.86
CA LEU A 33 5.32 -6.73 1.60
C LEU A 33 4.10 -7.35 0.90
N TYR A 34 2.90 -7.00 1.36
CA TYR A 34 1.66 -7.39 0.68
C TYR A 34 1.64 -6.90 -0.78
N MET A 35 2.06 -5.65 -1.06
CA MET A 35 2.09 -5.11 -2.43
C MET A 35 3.05 -5.87 -3.35
N VAL A 36 4.17 -6.39 -2.83
CA VAL A 36 5.07 -7.27 -3.59
C VAL A 36 4.35 -8.56 -3.98
N LEU A 37 3.70 -9.23 -3.02
CA LEU A 37 2.95 -10.46 -3.28
C LEU A 37 1.77 -10.20 -4.23
N HIS A 38 1.10 -9.06 -4.08
CA HIS A 38 0.00 -8.64 -4.93
C HIS A 38 0.44 -8.43 -6.38
N LEU A 39 1.58 -7.77 -6.61
CA LEU A 39 2.15 -7.62 -7.94
C LEU A 39 2.49 -8.98 -8.57
N VAL A 40 3.15 -9.87 -7.82
CA VAL A 40 3.52 -11.20 -8.32
C VAL A 40 2.27 -12.01 -8.72
N GLY A 41 1.23 -11.99 -7.89
CA GLY A 41 -0.03 -12.68 -8.19
C GLY A 41 -0.74 -12.11 -9.43
N ASN A 42 -0.82 -10.79 -9.53
CA ASN A 42 -1.47 -10.13 -10.67
C ASN A 42 -0.67 -10.26 -11.97
N ALA A 43 0.66 -10.36 -11.91
CA ALA A 43 1.49 -10.60 -13.10
C ALA A 43 1.20 -11.94 -13.79
N LEU A 44 0.55 -12.88 -13.11
CA LEU A 44 0.11 -14.15 -13.72
C LEU A 44 -0.98 -13.96 -14.79
N VAL A 45 -1.62 -12.80 -14.86
CA VAL A 45 -2.56 -12.47 -15.95
C VAL A 45 -1.90 -12.59 -17.33
N PHE A 46 -0.61 -12.24 -17.43
CA PHE A 46 0.16 -12.39 -18.68
C PHE A 46 0.39 -13.85 -19.10
N ALA A 47 0.26 -14.79 -18.16
CA ALA A 47 0.35 -16.23 -18.44
C ALA A 47 -0.99 -16.86 -18.90
N GLY A 48 -2.06 -16.05 -18.96
CA GLY A 48 -3.38 -16.43 -19.47
C GLY A 48 -4.35 -16.95 -18.42
N PRO A 49 -5.63 -17.17 -18.84
CA PRO A 49 -6.73 -17.45 -17.93
C PRO A 49 -6.55 -18.71 -17.08
N GLY A 50 -5.96 -19.77 -17.64
CA GLY A 50 -5.79 -21.05 -16.92
C GLY A 50 -4.91 -20.87 -15.67
N ILE A 51 -3.71 -20.28 -15.82
CA ILE A 51 -2.75 -20.10 -14.73
C ILE A 51 -3.29 -19.07 -13.73
N PHE A 52 -3.83 -17.96 -14.21
CA PHE A 52 -4.31 -16.88 -13.35
C PHE A 52 -5.52 -17.32 -12.48
N ASN A 53 -6.52 -17.96 -13.11
CA ASN A 53 -7.70 -18.43 -12.40
C ASN A 53 -7.38 -19.56 -11.42
N GLU A 54 -6.52 -20.50 -11.78
CA GLU A 54 -6.09 -21.59 -10.90
C GLU A 54 -5.34 -21.04 -9.67
N TYR A 55 -4.40 -20.11 -9.86
CA TYR A 55 -3.72 -19.42 -8.74
C TYR A 55 -4.72 -18.71 -7.82
N SER A 56 -5.63 -17.93 -8.41
CA SER A 56 -6.67 -17.20 -7.67
C SER A 56 -7.58 -18.14 -6.90
N HIS A 57 -7.98 -19.26 -7.52
CA HIS A 57 -8.81 -20.27 -6.88
C HIS A 57 -8.12 -20.91 -5.67
N ARG A 58 -6.86 -21.34 -5.82
CA ARG A 58 -6.07 -21.90 -4.71
C ARG A 58 -5.90 -20.92 -3.56
N LEU A 59 -5.75 -19.64 -3.86
CA LEU A 59 -5.64 -18.60 -2.84
C LEU A 59 -6.97 -18.40 -2.11
N ILE A 60 -8.08 -18.24 -2.85
CA ILE A 60 -9.41 -17.94 -2.30
C ILE A 60 -10.00 -19.14 -1.53
N SER A 61 -9.75 -20.37 -1.99
CA SER A 61 -10.23 -21.60 -1.33
C SER A 61 -9.42 -22.01 -0.11
N ASN A 62 -8.27 -21.34 0.14
CA ASN A 62 -7.46 -21.62 1.31
C ASN A 62 -8.18 -21.14 2.60
N PRO A 63 -8.35 -22.00 3.63
CA PRO A 63 -9.05 -21.61 4.86
C PRO A 63 -8.34 -20.47 5.62
N LEU A 64 -7.05 -20.24 5.39
CA LEU A 64 -6.30 -19.15 5.99
C LEU A 64 -6.54 -17.79 5.31
N ILE A 65 -7.24 -17.75 4.16
CA ILE A 65 -7.43 -16.47 3.45
C ILE A 65 -8.22 -15.47 4.29
N VAL A 66 -9.28 -15.93 4.97
CA VAL A 66 -10.14 -15.05 5.78
C VAL A 66 -9.36 -14.40 6.94
N PRO A 67 -8.63 -15.15 7.79
CA PRO A 67 -7.80 -14.54 8.83
C PRO A 67 -6.67 -13.66 8.27
N ILE A 68 -6.08 -14.00 7.11
CA ILE A 68 -5.05 -13.16 6.47
C ILE A 68 -5.66 -11.84 6.01
N GLU A 69 -6.82 -11.85 5.35
CA GLU A 69 -7.53 -10.63 4.93
C GLU A 69 -7.95 -9.77 6.13
N ALA A 70 -8.46 -10.37 7.20
CA ALA A 70 -8.81 -9.66 8.43
C ALA A 70 -7.57 -9.01 9.07
N GLY A 71 -6.44 -9.72 9.10
CA GLY A 71 -5.17 -9.19 9.57
C GLY A 71 -4.66 -8.04 8.71
N LEU A 72 -4.74 -8.18 7.38
CA LEU A 72 -4.36 -7.12 6.44
C LEU A 72 -5.23 -5.87 6.62
N LEU A 73 -6.54 -6.04 6.75
CA LEU A 73 -7.46 -4.93 7.04
C LEU A 73 -7.12 -4.23 8.36
N LEU A 74 -6.83 -4.99 9.42
CA LEU A 74 -6.43 -4.44 10.71
C LEU A 74 -5.13 -3.63 10.59
N VAL A 75 -4.11 -4.16 9.91
CA VAL A 75 -2.85 -3.47 9.65
C VAL A 75 -3.09 -2.16 8.89
N PHE A 76 -3.94 -2.19 7.87
CA PHE A 76 -4.31 -1.02 7.07
C PHE A 76 -5.03 0.05 7.92
N LEU A 77 -5.99 -0.34 8.73
CA LEU A 77 -6.71 0.58 9.62
C LEU A 77 -5.79 1.19 10.69
N ILE A 78 -4.89 0.41 11.28
CA ILE A 78 -3.90 0.93 12.23
C ILE A 78 -2.97 1.93 11.53
N HIS A 79 -2.50 1.63 10.31
CA HIS A 79 -1.65 2.53 9.53
C HIS A 79 -2.32 3.89 9.30
N ILE A 80 -3.55 3.90 8.82
CA ILE A 80 -4.32 5.13 8.59
C ILE A 80 -4.56 5.87 9.90
N TYR A 81 -5.07 5.20 10.93
CA TYR A 81 -5.41 5.81 12.20
C TYR A 81 -4.20 6.49 12.85
N LYS A 82 -3.06 5.80 12.91
CA LYS A 82 -1.84 6.35 13.49
C LYS A 82 -1.27 7.50 12.66
N THR A 83 -1.37 7.43 11.34
CA THR A 83 -0.94 8.52 10.43
C THR A 83 -1.80 9.76 10.64
N VAL A 84 -3.12 9.62 10.65
CA VAL A 84 -4.05 10.74 10.87
C VAL A 84 -3.81 11.37 12.25
N ARG A 85 -3.65 10.58 13.30
CA ARG A 85 -3.32 11.07 14.64
C ARG A 85 -1.99 11.83 14.69
N MET A 86 -0.96 11.32 14.02
CA MET A 86 0.33 11.99 13.93
C MET A 86 0.21 13.34 13.23
N ILE A 87 -0.53 13.41 12.13
CA ILE A 87 -0.77 14.66 11.41
C ILE A 87 -1.50 15.68 12.28
N ALA A 88 -2.56 15.25 12.96
CA ALA A 88 -3.33 16.11 13.87
C ALA A 88 -2.46 16.65 15.01
N ALA A 89 -1.66 15.79 15.66
CA ALA A 89 -0.74 16.18 16.71
C ALA A 89 0.34 17.17 16.21
N ASN A 90 0.91 16.92 15.02
CA ASN A 90 1.91 17.82 14.43
C ASN A 90 1.32 19.20 14.08
N ARG A 91 0.07 19.26 13.61
CA ARG A 91 -0.62 20.52 13.34
C ARG A 91 -0.93 21.27 14.63
N ALA A 92 -1.42 20.58 15.67
CA ALA A 92 -1.70 21.18 16.98
C ALA A 92 -0.43 21.74 17.64
N ALA A 93 0.69 21.03 17.54
CA ALA A 93 1.98 21.47 18.09
C ALA A 93 2.57 22.68 17.35
N ARG A 94 2.05 23.05 16.18
CA ARG A 94 2.54 24.16 15.39
C ARG A 94 1.39 24.95 14.78
N PRO A 95 0.75 25.83 15.54
CA PRO A 95 -0.39 26.62 15.04
C PRO A 95 0.02 27.65 13.99
N VAL A 96 1.29 28.13 14.00
CA VAL A 96 1.82 29.06 13.00
C VAL A 96 2.72 28.30 12.02
N GLY A 97 2.38 28.37 10.73
CA GLY A 97 3.16 27.72 9.67
C GLY A 97 4.54 28.34 9.45
N TYR A 98 5.39 27.65 8.69
CA TYR A 98 6.67 28.23 8.27
C TYR A 98 6.43 29.39 7.29
N GLN A 99 7.04 30.55 7.55
CA GLN A 99 7.05 31.66 6.61
C GLN A 99 7.77 31.28 5.30
N LYS A 100 8.83 30.49 5.40
CA LYS A 100 9.59 30.01 4.25
C LYS A 100 9.49 28.49 4.14
N LYS A 101 8.79 28.00 3.12
CA LYS A 101 8.66 26.58 2.80
C LYS A 101 9.86 26.14 1.94
N ALA A 102 11.07 26.21 2.47
CA ALA A 102 12.28 25.79 1.78
C ALA A 102 12.86 24.51 2.37
N ASN A 103 13.64 23.79 1.56
CA ASN A 103 14.44 22.67 2.03
C ASN A 103 15.72 23.23 2.68
N ALA A 104 16.07 22.76 3.88
CA ALA A 104 17.28 23.22 4.59
C ALA A 104 18.60 22.72 3.95
N GLY A 105 18.52 21.87 2.91
CA GLY A 105 19.71 21.22 2.32
C GLY A 105 20.28 20.10 3.20
N HIS A 106 21.43 19.59 2.83
CA HIS A 106 22.27 18.57 3.51
C HIS A 106 21.52 17.41 4.19
N THR A 107 20.98 17.59 5.39
CA THR A 107 20.31 16.56 6.19
C THR A 107 18.80 16.46 5.93
N SER A 108 18.21 17.44 5.22
CA SER A 108 16.79 17.42 4.95
C SER A 108 16.45 16.39 3.86
N ARG A 109 15.66 15.38 4.23
CA ARG A 109 15.14 14.34 3.31
C ARG A 109 13.79 14.72 2.72
N LYS A 110 13.41 16.00 2.74
CA LYS A 110 12.15 16.48 2.19
C LYS A 110 12.16 16.31 0.67
N SER A 111 11.29 15.46 0.17
CA SER A 111 11.06 15.23 -1.27
C SER A 111 9.63 15.64 -1.66
N PHE A 112 9.34 15.68 -2.95
CA PHE A 112 7.98 15.83 -3.45
C PHE A 112 7.06 14.74 -2.86
N ALA A 113 7.47 13.47 -2.93
CA ALA A 113 6.73 12.35 -2.36
C ALA A 113 6.46 12.54 -0.86
N SER A 114 7.44 13.00 -0.05
CA SER A 114 7.21 13.26 1.38
C SER A 114 6.25 14.41 1.64
N SER A 115 6.22 15.40 0.75
CA SER A 115 5.34 16.57 0.89
C SER A 115 3.89 16.27 0.52
N THR A 116 3.68 15.27 -0.32
CA THR A 116 2.36 14.83 -0.83
C THR A 116 1.82 13.57 -0.16
N MET A 117 2.52 13.03 0.87
CA MET A 117 2.14 11.76 1.53
C MET A 117 0.70 11.72 2.03
N ILE A 118 0.18 12.84 2.54
CA ILE A 118 -1.20 12.90 3.03
C ILE A 118 -2.17 12.79 1.86
N LEU A 119 -1.90 13.54 0.78
CA LEU A 119 -2.75 13.55 -0.40
C LEU A 119 -2.75 12.18 -1.09
N SER A 120 -1.56 11.61 -1.33
CA SER A 120 -1.46 10.26 -1.90
C SER A 120 -2.15 9.21 -1.02
N GLY A 121 -2.04 9.31 0.31
CA GLY A 121 -2.73 8.41 1.24
C GLY A 121 -4.26 8.50 1.14
N VAL A 122 -4.83 9.70 1.01
CA VAL A 122 -6.28 9.88 0.81
C VAL A 122 -6.74 9.30 -0.53
N ILE A 123 -5.99 9.59 -1.61
CA ILE A 123 -6.27 9.03 -2.95
C ILE A 123 -6.24 7.50 -2.91
N LEU A 124 -5.25 6.91 -2.25
CA LEU A 124 -5.14 5.46 -2.11
C LEU A 124 -6.28 4.83 -1.32
N VAL A 125 -6.80 5.48 -0.28
CA VAL A 125 -8.00 4.99 0.43
C VAL A 125 -9.19 4.90 -0.51
N LEU A 126 -9.43 5.96 -1.30
CA LEU A 126 -10.52 5.99 -2.28
C LEU A 126 -10.32 4.94 -3.38
N PHE A 127 -9.09 4.82 -3.89
CA PHE A 127 -8.70 3.82 -4.88
C PHE A 127 -8.96 2.39 -4.37
N ILE A 128 -8.52 2.07 -3.14
CA ILE A 128 -8.68 0.73 -2.55
C ILE A 128 -10.15 0.37 -2.38
N VAL A 129 -11.01 1.30 -1.97
CA VAL A 129 -12.47 1.06 -1.87
C VAL A 129 -13.06 0.66 -3.21
N VAL A 130 -12.74 1.37 -4.28
CA VAL A 130 -13.20 1.05 -5.64
C VAL A 130 -12.61 -0.28 -6.11
N HIS A 131 -11.31 -0.48 -5.93
CA HIS A 131 -10.61 -1.71 -6.29
C HIS A 131 -11.20 -2.97 -5.63
N VAL A 132 -11.39 -2.93 -4.32
CA VAL A 132 -11.99 -4.06 -3.58
C VAL A 132 -13.44 -4.28 -4.03
N LYS A 133 -14.21 -3.21 -4.25
CA LYS A 133 -15.58 -3.35 -4.77
C LYS A 133 -15.60 -4.04 -6.14
N GLN A 134 -14.68 -3.69 -7.05
CA GLN A 134 -14.67 -4.24 -8.41
C GLN A 134 -14.17 -5.69 -8.46
N PHE A 135 -13.07 -6.00 -7.78
CA PHE A 135 -12.42 -7.32 -7.93
C PHE A 135 -12.79 -8.33 -6.86
N LYS A 136 -13.13 -7.91 -5.64
CA LYS A 136 -13.57 -8.84 -4.60
C LYS A 136 -15.10 -9.03 -4.60
N PHE A 137 -15.84 -7.94 -4.71
CA PHE A 137 -17.32 -7.90 -4.61
C PHE A 137 -18.01 -7.57 -5.94
N GLY A 138 -17.29 -7.58 -7.06
CA GLY A 138 -17.82 -7.36 -8.40
C GLY A 138 -18.56 -8.57 -8.95
N THR A 139 -18.88 -8.48 -10.26
CA THR A 139 -19.58 -9.57 -10.96
C THR A 139 -18.82 -10.89 -10.84
N PHE A 140 -19.52 -11.93 -10.48
CA PHE A 140 -18.96 -13.26 -10.35
C PHE A 140 -19.19 -14.02 -11.66
N TYR A 141 -18.10 -14.43 -12.28
CA TYR A 141 -18.10 -15.32 -13.45
C TYR A 141 -17.52 -16.67 -13.05
N GLU A 142 -17.96 -17.73 -13.73
CA GLU A 142 -17.43 -19.07 -13.56
C GLU A 142 -16.78 -19.54 -14.85
N THR A 143 -15.71 -20.32 -14.72
CA THR A 143 -15.06 -20.97 -15.85
C THR A 143 -15.91 -22.11 -16.38
N VAL A 144 -15.81 -22.36 -17.69
CA VAL A 144 -16.44 -23.53 -18.30
C VAL A 144 -15.51 -24.75 -18.10
N GLY A 145 -16.00 -25.81 -17.43
CA GLY A 145 -15.19 -26.99 -17.16
C GLY A 145 -15.92 -27.98 -16.23
N ALA A 146 -15.29 -29.13 -15.95
CA ALA A 146 -15.86 -30.17 -15.08
C ALA A 146 -16.02 -29.69 -13.63
N VAL A 147 -15.16 -28.79 -13.17
CA VAL A 147 -15.26 -28.14 -11.86
C VAL A 147 -15.19 -26.63 -12.11
N PRO A 148 -16.34 -25.95 -12.09
CA PRO A 148 -16.35 -24.49 -12.26
C PRO A 148 -15.60 -23.79 -11.12
N ILE A 149 -14.71 -22.88 -11.45
CA ILE A 149 -14.04 -21.99 -10.51
C ILE A 149 -14.31 -20.54 -10.90
N ARG A 150 -14.08 -19.61 -9.97
CA ARG A 150 -14.26 -18.18 -10.26
C ARG A 150 -13.33 -17.75 -11.40
N ASP A 151 -13.91 -17.17 -12.46
CA ASP A 151 -13.18 -16.59 -13.59
C ASP A 151 -12.82 -15.13 -13.30
N LEU A 152 -11.75 -14.94 -12.53
CA LEU A 152 -11.24 -13.61 -12.18
C LEU A 152 -10.54 -12.96 -13.38
N TYR A 153 -9.95 -13.77 -14.28
CA TYR A 153 -9.36 -13.27 -15.53
C TYR A 153 -10.39 -12.53 -16.38
N ARG A 154 -11.57 -13.12 -16.57
CA ARG A 154 -12.67 -12.47 -17.28
C ARG A 154 -13.11 -11.18 -16.58
N THR A 155 -13.20 -11.16 -15.25
CA THR A 155 -13.52 -9.96 -14.49
C THR A 155 -12.53 -8.85 -14.82
N GLU A 156 -11.23 -9.16 -14.86
CA GLU A 156 -10.16 -8.20 -15.15
C GLU A 156 -10.25 -7.65 -16.58
N ILE A 157 -10.48 -8.54 -17.57
CA ILE A 157 -10.67 -8.15 -18.97
C ILE A 157 -11.87 -7.20 -19.11
N GLU A 158 -13.02 -7.52 -18.53
CA GLU A 158 -14.23 -6.70 -18.66
C GLU A 158 -14.08 -5.33 -18.00
N VAL A 159 -13.39 -5.25 -16.86
CA VAL A 159 -13.11 -3.95 -16.21
C VAL A 159 -12.20 -3.10 -17.10
N PHE A 160 -11.13 -3.67 -17.63
CA PHE A 160 -10.12 -2.90 -18.36
C PHE A 160 -10.40 -2.72 -19.86
N ARG A 161 -11.45 -3.28 -20.40
CA ARG A 161 -11.99 -2.85 -21.71
C ARG A 161 -12.52 -1.41 -21.71
N ASN A 162 -12.86 -0.89 -20.55
CA ASN A 162 -13.33 0.48 -20.43
C ASN A 162 -12.14 1.42 -20.17
N PRO A 163 -11.83 2.38 -21.08
CA PRO A 163 -10.68 3.28 -20.95
C PRO A 163 -10.73 4.18 -19.70
N PHE A 164 -11.94 4.49 -19.20
CA PHE A 164 -12.08 5.21 -17.93
C PHE A 164 -11.46 4.44 -16.77
N TRP A 165 -11.72 3.12 -16.68
CA TRP A 165 -11.14 2.30 -15.63
C TRP A 165 -9.63 2.11 -15.83
N VAL A 166 -9.16 1.97 -17.07
CA VAL A 166 -7.71 1.93 -17.34
C VAL A 166 -7.03 3.17 -16.80
N LEU A 167 -7.55 4.37 -17.14
CA LEU A 167 -6.99 5.62 -16.63
C LEU A 167 -7.04 5.72 -15.12
N PHE A 168 -8.17 5.34 -14.50
CA PHE A 168 -8.33 5.33 -13.04
C PHE A 168 -7.29 4.43 -12.35
N TYR A 169 -7.06 3.22 -12.88
CA TYR A 169 -6.08 2.27 -12.32
C TYR A 169 -4.65 2.70 -12.57
N VAL A 170 -4.33 3.25 -13.73
CA VAL A 170 -2.99 3.82 -14.01
C VAL A 170 -2.68 4.96 -13.02
N ILE A 171 -3.61 5.88 -12.79
CA ILE A 171 -3.43 6.94 -11.80
C ILE A 171 -3.27 6.34 -10.41
N GLY A 172 -4.12 5.39 -10.01
CA GLY A 172 -4.05 4.73 -8.71
C GLY A 172 -2.70 4.03 -8.47
N THR A 173 -2.18 3.31 -9.46
CA THR A 173 -0.90 2.60 -9.36
C THR A 173 0.30 3.56 -9.36
N LEU A 174 0.23 4.69 -10.07
CA LEU A 174 1.22 5.76 -9.96
C LEU A 174 1.25 6.35 -8.54
N GLU A 175 0.08 6.57 -7.94
CA GLU A 175 -0.01 7.04 -6.54
C GLU A 175 0.53 6.00 -5.55
N VAL A 176 0.31 4.69 -5.80
CA VAL A 176 0.99 3.61 -5.04
C VAL A 176 2.49 3.78 -5.12
N GLY A 177 3.05 3.94 -6.33
CA GLY A 177 4.48 4.14 -6.53
C GLY A 177 5.02 5.37 -5.80
N LEU A 178 4.34 6.51 -5.88
CA LEU A 178 4.72 7.74 -5.18
C LEU A 178 4.67 7.58 -3.66
N HIS A 179 3.65 6.91 -3.15
CA HIS A 179 3.48 6.64 -1.72
C HIS A 179 4.59 5.72 -1.19
N LEU A 180 4.85 4.62 -1.90
CA LEU A 180 5.91 3.66 -1.56
C LEU A 180 7.31 4.28 -1.66
N ARG A 181 7.56 5.15 -2.63
CA ARG A 181 8.87 5.83 -2.81
C ARG A 181 9.36 6.51 -1.52
N HIS A 182 8.46 7.15 -0.79
CA HIS A 182 8.79 7.72 0.52
C HIS A 182 8.60 6.71 1.64
N GLY A 183 7.51 5.93 1.59
CA GLY A 183 7.06 5.03 2.65
C GLY A 183 8.10 3.97 3.01
N ILE A 184 8.74 3.32 2.03
CA ILE A 184 9.72 2.26 2.26
C ILE A 184 10.92 2.78 3.06
N ALA A 185 11.58 3.83 2.58
CA ALA A 185 12.74 4.41 3.26
C ALA A 185 12.39 4.96 4.66
N SER A 186 11.23 5.63 4.78
CA SER A 186 10.73 6.16 6.04
C SER A 186 10.34 5.06 7.03
N GLY A 187 9.80 3.94 6.54
CA GLY A 187 9.47 2.76 7.32
C GLY A 187 10.72 2.16 7.96
N PHE A 188 11.76 1.87 7.17
CA PHE A 188 13.04 1.38 7.68
C PHE A 188 13.67 2.34 8.69
N GLN A 189 13.68 3.63 8.41
CA GLN A 189 14.15 4.64 9.35
C GLN A 189 13.36 4.62 10.67
N SER A 190 12.05 4.46 10.61
CA SER A 190 11.18 4.46 11.80
C SER A 190 11.39 3.26 12.72
N ILE A 191 11.88 2.13 12.18
CA ILE A 191 12.22 0.93 12.96
C ILE A 191 13.71 0.86 13.36
N GLY A 192 14.48 1.95 13.13
CA GLY A 192 15.86 2.07 13.58
C GLY A 192 16.93 1.76 12.53
N PHE A 193 16.55 1.42 11.30
CA PHE A 193 17.51 1.23 10.20
C PHE A 193 17.87 2.58 9.56
N ASP A 194 18.59 3.41 10.29
CA ASP A 194 19.10 4.71 9.83
C ASP A 194 20.56 4.89 10.21
N HIS A 195 21.46 4.78 9.23
CA HIS A 195 22.90 4.92 9.44
C HIS A 195 23.57 5.47 8.17
N PRO A 196 24.56 6.38 8.27
CA PRO A 196 25.21 6.98 7.11
C PRO A 196 25.70 6.01 6.04
N LEU A 197 26.18 4.82 6.45
CA LEU A 197 26.73 3.82 5.53
C LEU A 197 25.69 3.17 4.60
N TYR A 198 24.45 2.96 5.06
CA TYR A 198 23.47 2.20 4.28
C TYR A 198 22.14 2.92 4.01
N THR A 199 21.84 4.02 4.69
CA THR A 199 20.58 4.74 4.47
C THR A 199 20.39 5.18 3.02
N ARG A 200 21.48 5.64 2.35
CA ARG A 200 21.43 5.98 0.92
C ARG A 200 21.06 4.79 0.06
N ARG A 201 21.63 3.61 0.34
CA ARG A 201 21.32 2.36 -0.40
C ARG A 201 19.87 1.94 -0.18
N LEU A 202 19.38 1.96 1.06
CA LEU A 202 17.98 1.66 1.39
C LEU A 202 17.02 2.61 0.67
N THR A 203 17.36 3.90 0.58
CA THR A 203 16.55 4.88 -0.16
C THR A 203 16.50 4.54 -1.66
N ILE A 204 17.62 4.20 -2.28
CA ILE A 204 17.68 3.83 -3.69
C ILE A 204 16.89 2.54 -3.94
N ILE A 205 17.09 1.51 -3.12
CA ILE A 205 16.33 0.25 -3.20
C ILE A 205 14.84 0.52 -3.07
N GLY A 206 14.43 1.36 -2.09
CA GLY A 206 13.04 1.75 -1.90
C GLY A 206 12.44 2.44 -3.13
N ILE A 207 13.20 3.32 -3.80
CA ILE A 207 12.77 3.97 -5.05
C ILE A 207 12.60 2.95 -6.17
N VAL A 208 13.58 2.07 -6.37
CA VAL A 208 13.53 1.03 -7.41
C VAL A 208 12.33 0.12 -7.21
N LEU A 209 12.10 -0.37 -5.98
CA LEU A 209 10.95 -1.21 -5.65
C LEU A 209 9.62 -0.47 -5.83
N ALA A 210 9.55 0.80 -5.46
CA ALA A 210 8.35 1.62 -5.67
C ALA A 210 8.02 1.79 -7.16
N VAL A 211 9.03 1.98 -8.01
CA VAL A 211 8.86 2.06 -9.48
C VAL A 211 8.42 0.71 -10.04
N ILE A 212 9.07 -0.39 -9.64
CA ILE A 212 8.69 -1.74 -10.08
C ILE A 212 7.24 -2.06 -9.74
N ILE A 213 6.81 -1.76 -8.51
CA ILE A 213 5.43 -2.03 -8.08
C ILE A 213 4.44 -1.11 -8.79
N GLY A 214 4.68 0.19 -8.80
CA GLY A 214 3.76 1.14 -9.43
C GLY A 214 3.63 0.93 -10.93
N ALA A 215 4.75 0.79 -11.66
CA ALA A 215 4.75 0.53 -13.09
C ALA A 215 4.27 -0.89 -13.42
N GLY A 216 4.69 -1.89 -12.65
CA GLY A 216 4.29 -3.29 -12.86
C GLY A 216 2.78 -3.48 -12.75
N LEU A 217 2.15 -2.91 -11.74
CA LEU A 217 0.68 -2.93 -11.61
C LEU A 217 0.00 -2.04 -12.66
N GLY A 218 0.61 -0.91 -13.04
CA GLY A 218 0.05 0.01 -14.05
C GLY A 218 0.09 -0.51 -15.48
N ILE A 219 1.02 -1.40 -15.80
CA ILE A 219 1.11 -2.03 -17.12
C ILE A 219 -0.07 -2.98 -17.36
N ILE A 220 -0.59 -3.66 -16.34
CA ILE A 220 -1.66 -4.65 -16.48
C ILE A 220 -2.92 -4.07 -17.14
N PRO A 221 -3.56 -3.00 -16.61
CA PRO A 221 -4.74 -2.43 -17.25
C PRO A 221 -4.49 -1.93 -18.68
N VAL A 222 -3.31 -1.38 -18.94
CA VAL A 222 -2.95 -0.91 -20.28
C VAL A 222 -2.78 -2.09 -21.23
N TRP A 223 -2.10 -3.14 -20.80
CA TRP A 223 -1.93 -4.36 -21.60
C TRP A 223 -3.28 -5.02 -21.92
N VAL A 224 -4.13 -5.19 -20.92
CA VAL A 224 -5.48 -5.75 -21.15
C VAL A 224 -6.24 -4.92 -22.18
N TYR A 225 -6.27 -3.60 -22.03
CA TYR A 225 -6.98 -2.70 -22.95
C TYR A 225 -6.49 -2.79 -24.41
N LEU A 226 -5.17 -2.97 -24.59
CA LEU A 226 -4.57 -3.03 -25.92
C LEU A 226 -4.69 -4.41 -26.60
N THR A 227 -4.90 -5.48 -25.81
CA THR A 227 -4.87 -6.85 -26.34
C THR A 227 -6.23 -7.56 -26.36
N HIS A 228 -7.23 -7.02 -25.67
CA HIS A 228 -8.58 -7.58 -25.50
C HIS A 228 -9.68 -6.57 -25.79
#